data_79c7344fe101b2a293dd745b1956f9f6
#
_entry.id   79c7344fe101b2a293dd745b1956f9f6
#
_cell.length_a   1.000
_cell.length_b   1.000
_cell.length_c   1.000
_cell.angle_alpha   90.00
_cell.angle_beta   90.00
_cell.angle_gamma   90.00
#
_symmetry.space_group_name_H-M   'P 1'
#
loop_
_entity.id
_entity.type
_entity.pdbx_description
1 polymer ?
#
loop_
_entity_poly.entity_id
_entity_poly.type
_entity_poly.pdbx_seq_one_letter_code
_entity_poly.pdbx_strand_id
1 'polypeptide(L)'
;MNIYAENLSKYFGRVAALADVSFNIDAKRVVIIGQNGSGKSTLLSILYGLLHPSKGVLKINGYEPYRMREKAAREMTIAFERPRFDVNVRVRDVYKIVRENGDGDCIELFWERIGVKNFAETFLPDLSSGQKQLVQLMQAICRDSRIKVLDEPFSHLDVKNVELIGEYILERDLEVVLTTHLPEEAEWIGDYFVMLREGKLVWQGRVEDIGGEDIYEVYLRYRVPSSLSVYSKLGYVAIVRSSYEELLELLNENRIRGFKKLGVRRYFSD
;
A
#
# COMPACT_ATOMS: atom_id res chain seq x y z
N MET A 1 11.51 -6.62 -8.28
CA MET A 1 10.79 -6.39 -9.55
C MET A 1 11.14 -5.05 -10.14
N ASN A 2 11.18 -4.95 -11.47
CA ASN A 2 11.40 -3.66 -12.16
C ASN A 2 10.06 -3.13 -12.69
N ILE A 3 9.72 -1.87 -12.37
CA ILE A 3 8.52 -1.19 -12.86
C ILE A 3 8.96 0.11 -13.51
N TYR A 4 8.65 0.26 -14.80
CA TYR A 4 8.97 1.43 -15.59
C TYR A 4 7.70 2.09 -16.13
N ALA A 5 7.54 3.38 -15.91
CA ALA A 5 6.48 4.19 -16.50
C ALA A 5 7.08 5.44 -17.15
N GLU A 6 6.59 5.79 -18.33
CA GLU A 6 7.03 6.97 -19.09
C GLU A 6 5.82 7.70 -19.66
N ASN A 7 5.68 8.97 -19.27
CA ASN A 7 4.61 9.89 -19.72
C ASN A 7 3.21 9.25 -19.60
N LEU A 8 3.02 8.41 -18.57
CA LEU A 8 1.83 7.62 -18.38
C LEU A 8 0.63 8.50 -18.03
N SER A 9 -0.39 8.46 -18.87
CA SER A 9 -1.63 9.20 -18.64
C SER A 9 -2.84 8.31 -18.88
N LYS A 10 -3.90 8.52 -18.06
CA LYS A 10 -5.18 7.84 -18.22
C LYS A 10 -6.32 8.82 -18.07
N TYR A 11 -7.17 8.88 -19.08
CA TYR A 11 -8.35 9.72 -19.11
C TYR A 11 -9.63 8.86 -19.13
N PHE A 12 -10.62 9.26 -18.32
CA PHE A 12 -11.98 8.77 -18.35
C PHE A 12 -12.89 9.94 -18.78
N GLY A 13 -13.22 10.00 -20.06
CA GLY A 13 -13.87 11.17 -20.64
C GLY A 13 -13.00 12.43 -20.46
N ARG A 14 -13.50 13.41 -19.71
CA ARG A 14 -12.78 14.66 -19.41
C ARG A 14 -11.93 14.61 -18.15
N VAL A 15 -12.02 13.54 -17.37
CA VAL A 15 -11.28 13.39 -16.11
C VAL A 15 -9.93 12.76 -16.37
N ALA A 16 -8.85 13.45 -16.00
CA ALA A 16 -7.50 12.90 -15.99
C ALA A 16 -7.28 12.14 -14.67
N ALA A 17 -7.41 10.82 -14.70
CA ALA A 17 -7.13 9.98 -13.53
C ALA A 17 -5.63 9.80 -13.29
N LEU A 18 -4.82 9.86 -14.37
CA LEU A 18 -3.37 9.97 -14.32
C LEU A 18 -2.91 10.97 -15.37
N ALA A 19 -1.95 11.81 -15.06
CA ALA A 19 -1.43 12.87 -15.93
C ALA A 19 0.10 12.90 -15.86
N ASP A 20 0.74 12.43 -16.94
CA ASP A 20 2.18 12.51 -17.17
C ASP A 20 3.04 11.91 -16.03
N VAL A 21 2.68 10.71 -15.59
CA VAL A 21 3.39 10.00 -14.52
C VAL A 21 4.57 9.23 -15.10
N SER A 22 5.78 9.50 -14.61
CA SER A 22 7.01 8.83 -15.04
C SER A 22 7.85 8.39 -13.86
N PHE A 23 8.28 7.12 -13.85
CA PHE A 23 9.17 6.55 -12.83
C PHE A 23 9.90 5.32 -13.35
N ASN A 24 11.01 5.00 -12.68
CA ASN A 24 11.75 3.75 -12.89
C ASN A 24 12.13 3.19 -11.52
N ILE A 25 11.59 2.03 -11.19
CA ILE A 25 11.66 1.43 -9.86
C ILE A 25 12.28 0.04 -9.96
N ASP A 26 13.25 -0.23 -9.08
CA ASP A 26 13.73 -1.58 -8.82
C ASP A 26 13.66 -1.86 -7.31
N ALA A 27 12.61 -2.56 -6.92
CA ALA A 27 12.32 -2.87 -5.52
C ALA A 27 11.45 -4.12 -5.40
N LYS A 28 11.38 -4.72 -4.20
CA LYS A 28 10.51 -5.86 -3.93
C LYS A 28 9.11 -5.42 -3.51
N ARG A 29 9.00 -4.42 -2.63
CA ARG A 29 7.74 -3.92 -2.10
C ARG A 29 7.57 -2.45 -2.47
N VAL A 30 6.70 -2.23 -3.45
CA VAL A 30 6.39 -0.88 -3.95
C VAL A 30 5.04 -0.45 -3.40
N VAL A 31 5.01 0.70 -2.73
CA VAL A 31 3.78 1.27 -2.17
C VAL A 31 3.37 2.50 -2.96
N ILE A 32 2.17 2.46 -3.53
CA ILE A 32 1.54 3.60 -4.18
C ILE A 32 0.66 4.28 -3.12
N ILE A 33 1.05 5.48 -2.72
CA ILE A 33 0.40 6.20 -1.62
C ILE A 33 -0.24 7.50 -2.11
N GLY A 34 -1.37 7.88 -1.52
CA GLY A 34 -2.10 9.12 -1.84
C GLY A 34 -3.53 9.10 -1.33
N GLN A 35 -4.16 10.27 -1.29
CA GLN A 35 -5.55 10.41 -0.87
C GLN A 35 -6.52 9.68 -1.82
N ASN A 36 -7.78 9.51 -1.40
CA ASN A 36 -8.83 8.97 -2.26
C ASN A 36 -9.01 9.84 -3.51
N GLY A 37 -9.10 9.19 -4.67
CA GLY A 37 -9.19 9.91 -5.96
C GLY A 37 -7.83 10.36 -6.53
N SER A 38 -6.70 10.08 -5.90
CA SER A 38 -5.37 10.48 -6.41
C SER A 38 -4.88 9.68 -7.63
N GLY A 39 -5.58 8.61 -8.04
CA GLY A 39 -5.21 7.78 -9.20
C GLY A 39 -4.56 6.44 -8.85
N LYS A 40 -4.41 6.06 -7.56
CA LYS A 40 -3.76 4.81 -7.10
C LYS A 40 -4.33 3.56 -7.79
N SER A 41 -5.63 3.32 -7.65
CA SER A 41 -6.31 2.14 -8.23
C SER A 41 -6.26 2.15 -9.76
N THR A 42 -6.21 3.33 -10.39
CA THR A 42 -6.03 3.46 -11.83
C THR A 42 -4.63 3.01 -12.25
N LEU A 43 -3.60 3.47 -11.55
CA LEU A 43 -2.21 3.06 -11.80
C LEU A 43 -2.05 1.55 -11.57
N LEU A 44 -2.60 1.04 -10.47
CA LEU A 44 -2.59 -0.39 -10.15
C LEU A 44 -3.29 -1.23 -11.23
N SER A 45 -4.44 -0.75 -11.75
CA SER A 45 -5.20 -1.44 -12.80
C SER A 45 -4.44 -1.49 -14.15
N ILE A 46 -3.66 -0.45 -14.47
CA ILE A 46 -2.79 -0.47 -15.66
C ILE A 46 -1.62 -1.43 -15.41
N LEU A 47 -1.02 -1.41 -14.24
CA LEU A 47 0.09 -2.28 -13.85
C LEU A 47 -0.29 -3.76 -13.92
N TYR A 48 -1.50 -4.12 -13.47
CA TYR A 48 -2.00 -5.50 -13.57
C TYR A 48 -2.45 -5.88 -14.99
N GLY A 49 -2.67 -4.91 -15.88
CA GLY A 49 -3.11 -5.13 -17.27
C GLY A 49 -4.62 -5.10 -17.49
N LEU A 50 -5.41 -4.64 -16.52
CA LEU A 50 -6.87 -4.47 -16.66
C LEU A 50 -7.23 -3.25 -17.50
N LEU A 51 -6.43 -2.19 -17.41
CA LEU A 51 -6.63 -0.96 -18.16
C LEU A 51 -5.47 -0.69 -19.11
N HIS A 52 -5.79 -0.15 -20.30
CA HIS A 52 -4.79 0.45 -21.18
C HIS A 52 -4.55 1.91 -20.77
N PRO A 53 -3.31 2.41 -20.79
CA PRO A 53 -3.05 3.84 -20.67
C PRO A 53 -3.66 4.58 -21.87
N SER A 54 -3.99 5.85 -21.68
CA SER A 54 -4.42 6.72 -22.77
C SER A 54 -3.24 7.30 -23.53
N LYS A 55 -2.11 7.50 -22.83
CA LYS A 55 -0.81 7.93 -23.37
C LYS A 55 0.31 7.31 -22.55
N GLY A 56 1.51 7.28 -23.11
CA GLY A 56 2.69 6.77 -22.47
C GLY A 56 2.71 5.25 -22.38
N VAL A 57 3.62 4.71 -21.58
CA VAL A 57 3.85 3.28 -21.44
C VAL A 57 4.09 2.92 -19.98
N LEU A 58 3.63 1.72 -19.57
CA LEU A 58 4.01 1.09 -18.32
C LEU A 58 4.51 -0.32 -18.62
N LYS A 59 5.69 -0.65 -18.07
CA LYS A 59 6.29 -2.00 -18.17
C LYS A 59 6.56 -2.54 -16.78
N ILE A 60 6.38 -3.84 -16.61
CA ILE A 60 6.81 -4.60 -15.44
C ILE A 60 7.72 -5.73 -15.91
N ASN A 61 8.91 -5.84 -15.33
CA ASN A 61 9.93 -6.80 -15.76
C ASN A 61 10.13 -6.83 -17.28
N GLY A 62 10.09 -5.65 -17.93
CA GLY A 62 10.35 -5.45 -19.36
C GLY A 62 9.17 -5.66 -20.31
N TYR A 63 7.98 -6.08 -19.84
CA TYR A 63 6.79 -6.24 -20.68
C TYR A 63 5.63 -5.30 -20.28
N GLU A 64 4.74 -5.00 -21.23
CA GLU A 64 3.53 -4.21 -21.04
C GLU A 64 2.35 -5.11 -20.63
N PRO A 65 1.90 -5.12 -19.36
CA PRO A 65 0.89 -6.08 -18.88
C PRO A 65 -0.44 -6.00 -19.62
N TYR A 66 -0.86 -4.80 -20.01
CA TYR A 66 -2.11 -4.58 -20.74
C TYR A 66 -2.07 -5.08 -22.19
N ARG A 67 -0.88 -5.32 -22.77
CA ARG A 67 -0.71 -5.97 -24.09
C ARG A 67 -0.47 -7.47 -23.97
N MET A 68 0.12 -7.92 -22.84
CA MET A 68 0.51 -9.31 -22.60
C MET A 68 -0.27 -9.91 -21.42
N ARG A 69 -1.61 -9.82 -21.47
CA ARG A 69 -2.52 -10.18 -20.35
C ARG A 69 -2.36 -11.61 -19.85
N GLU A 70 -2.14 -12.58 -20.75
CA GLU A 70 -1.91 -13.97 -20.32
C GLU A 70 -0.64 -14.12 -19.48
N LYS A 71 0.44 -13.45 -19.90
CA LYS A 71 1.69 -13.43 -19.14
C LYS A 71 1.49 -12.73 -17.80
N ALA A 72 0.82 -11.57 -17.81
CA ALA A 72 0.49 -10.83 -16.59
C ALA A 72 -0.31 -11.69 -15.60
N ALA A 73 -1.35 -12.38 -16.05
CA ALA A 73 -2.19 -13.25 -15.23
C ALA A 73 -1.47 -14.51 -14.67
N ARG A 74 -0.38 -14.95 -15.31
CA ARG A 74 0.47 -16.03 -14.78
C ARG A 74 1.47 -15.52 -13.73
N GLU A 75 2.03 -14.34 -13.96
CA GLU A 75 3.09 -13.78 -13.10
C GLU A 75 2.52 -12.97 -11.92
N MET A 76 1.29 -12.47 -12.02
CA MET A 76 0.70 -11.58 -11.03
C MET A 76 -0.65 -12.08 -10.53
N THR A 77 -0.95 -11.78 -9.28
CA THR A 77 -2.29 -11.86 -8.69
C THR A 77 -2.78 -10.46 -8.31
N ILE A 78 -4.10 -10.28 -8.16
CA ILE A 78 -4.66 -9.01 -7.72
C ILE A 78 -5.71 -9.21 -6.61
N ALA A 79 -5.67 -8.32 -5.61
CA ALA A 79 -6.77 -8.11 -4.67
C ALA A 79 -7.24 -6.65 -4.80
N PHE A 80 -8.55 -6.44 -4.88
CA PHE A 80 -9.17 -5.12 -5.00
C PHE A 80 -9.62 -4.60 -3.63
N GLU A 81 -9.70 -3.29 -3.46
CA GLU A 81 -10.23 -2.64 -2.26
C GLU A 81 -11.65 -3.14 -1.90
N ARG A 82 -12.47 -3.35 -2.92
CA ARG A 82 -13.87 -3.77 -2.75
C ARG A 82 -14.17 -5.03 -3.55
N PRO A 83 -13.88 -6.20 -2.96
CA PRO A 83 -14.12 -7.46 -3.65
C PRO A 83 -15.61 -7.69 -3.90
N ARG A 84 -15.95 -8.04 -5.15
CA ARG A 84 -17.29 -8.44 -5.54
C ARG A 84 -17.25 -9.90 -5.96
N PHE A 85 -18.13 -10.67 -5.35
CA PHE A 85 -18.30 -12.07 -5.67
C PHE A 85 -19.74 -12.30 -6.14
N ASP A 86 -19.91 -12.44 -7.45
CA ASP A 86 -21.21 -12.65 -8.09
C ASP A 86 -21.49 -14.15 -8.36
N VAL A 87 -20.66 -15.03 -7.79
CA VAL A 87 -20.74 -16.48 -7.95
C VAL A 87 -21.22 -17.15 -6.67
N ASN A 88 -22.16 -18.08 -6.79
CA ASN A 88 -22.73 -18.80 -5.67
C ASN A 88 -21.88 -20.02 -5.30
N VAL A 89 -20.67 -19.74 -4.79
CA VAL A 89 -19.66 -20.71 -4.36
C VAL A 89 -19.39 -20.51 -2.87
N ARG A 90 -19.16 -21.58 -2.12
CA ARG A 90 -18.81 -21.51 -0.70
C ARG A 90 -17.33 -21.21 -0.50
N VAL A 91 -17.00 -20.57 0.62
CA VAL A 91 -15.62 -20.28 0.99
C VAL A 91 -14.72 -21.52 1.01
N ARG A 92 -15.24 -22.63 1.52
CA ARG A 92 -14.52 -23.93 1.52
C ARG A 92 -14.13 -24.42 0.12
N ASP A 93 -14.90 -24.10 -0.90
CA ASP A 93 -14.59 -24.54 -2.26
C ASP A 93 -13.52 -23.65 -2.90
N VAL A 94 -13.51 -22.35 -2.57
CA VAL A 94 -12.41 -21.45 -2.87
C VAL A 94 -11.12 -21.90 -2.19
N TYR A 95 -11.20 -22.24 -0.89
CA TYR A 95 -10.06 -22.78 -0.14
C TYR A 95 -9.45 -24.01 -0.80
N LYS A 96 -10.27 -24.98 -1.27
CA LYS A 96 -9.78 -26.18 -1.98
C LYS A 96 -8.99 -25.82 -3.22
N ILE A 97 -9.53 -24.90 -4.04
CA ILE A 97 -8.86 -24.44 -5.28
C ILE A 97 -7.52 -23.77 -4.97
N VAL A 98 -7.48 -22.91 -3.95
CA VAL A 98 -6.24 -22.23 -3.56
C VAL A 98 -5.24 -23.23 -3.02
N ARG A 99 -5.70 -24.23 -2.24
CA ARG A 99 -4.85 -25.27 -1.66
C ARG A 99 -4.17 -26.16 -2.70
N GLU A 100 -4.82 -26.43 -3.81
CA GLU A 100 -4.26 -27.24 -4.89
C GLU A 100 -3.13 -26.54 -5.65
N ASN A 101 -3.10 -25.20 -5.65
CA ASN A 101 -2.22 -24.40 -6.50
C ASN A 101 -1.46 -23.29 -5.75
N GLY A 102 -1.44 -23.33 -4.42
CA GLY A 102 -0.90 -22.25 -3.61
C GLY A 102 0.15 -22.70 -2.58
N ASP A 103 0.72 -21.69 -1.90
CA ASP A 103 1.66 -21.88 -0.80
C ASP A 103 0.95 -22.43 0.45
N GLY A 104 1.39 -23.59 0.94
CA GLY A 104 0.77 -24.29 2.06
C GLY A 104 0.79 -23.50 3.37
N ASP A 105 1.89 -22.81 3.68
CA ASP A 105 2.05 -22.04 4.91
C ASP A 105 1.13 -20.79 4.87
N CYS A 106 1.02 -20.17 3.70
CA CYS A 106 0.07 -19.07 3.49
C CYS A 106 -1.38 -19.52 3.71
N ILE A 107 -1.73 -20.66 3.15
CA ILE A 107 -3.08 -21.21 3.23
C ILE A 107 -3.40 -21.55 4.69
N GLU A 108 -2.47 -22.15 5.43
CA GLU A 108 -2.62 -22.45 6.85
C GLU A 108 -2.79 -21.15 7.68
N LEU A 109 -2.01 -20.10 7.37
CA LEU A 109 -2.16 -18.78 7.98
C LEU A 109 -3.59 -18.26 7.84
N PHE A 110 -4.11 -18.21 6.61
CA PHE A 110 -5.46 -17.69 6.36
C PHE A 110 -6.55 -18.58 6.95
N TRP A 111 -6.42 -19.90 6.80
CA TRP A 111 -7.45 -20.85 7.21
C TRP A 111 -7.55 -20.98 8.71
N GLU A 112 -6.43 -21.20 9.40
CA GLU A 112 -6.40 -21.48 10.83
C GLU A 112 -6.20 -20.23 11.69
N ARG A 113 -5.13 -19.44 11.42
CA ARG A 113 -4.74 -18.33 12.31
C ARG A 113 -5.62 -17.09 12.13
N ILE A 114 -5.92 -16.72 10.89
CA ILE A 114 -6.86 -15.62 10.53
C ILE A 114 -8.31 -16.08 10.74
N GLY A 115 -8.56 -17.37 10.57
CA GLY A 115 -9.85 -17.98 10.90
C GLY A 115 -10.87 -17.95 9.74
N VAL A 116 -10.44 -17.97 8.49
CA VAL A 116 -11.33 -18.09 7.31
C VAL A 116 -12.21 -19.33 7.40
N LYS A 117 -11.74 -20.40 8.07
CA LYS A 117 -12.51 -21.62 8.32
C LYS A 117 -13.82 -21.38 9.09
N ASN A 118 -13.91 -20.33 9.91
CA ASN A 118 -15.10 -20.06 10.73
C ASN A 118 -16.33 -19.71 9.91
N PHE A 119 -16.14 -19.31 8.65
CA PHE A 119 -17.21 -19.03 7.70
C PHE A 119 -17.11 -19.84 6.41
N ALA A 120 -16.47 -21.02 6.49
CA ALA A 120 -16.24 -21.94 5.36
C ALA A 120 -17.52 -22.33 4.60
N GLU A 121 -18.66 -22.49 5.30
CA GLU A 121 -19.95 -22.89 4.74
C GLU A 121 -20.74 -21.72 4.14
N THR A 122 -20.30 -20.49 4.36
CA THR A 122 -20.98 -19.28 3.85
C THR A 122 -20.72 -19.14 2.35
N PHE A 123 -21.74 -18.72 1.60
CA PHE A 123 -21.58 -18.37 0.20
C PHE A 123 -20.88 -17.02 0.04
N LEU A 124 -20.06 -16.89 -1.00
CA LEU A 124 -19.26 -15.68 -1.23
C LEU A 124 -20.08 -14.37 -1.27
N PRO A 125 -21.29 -14.32 -1.91
CA PRO A 125 -22.09 -13.10 -1.90
C PRO A 125 -22.54 -12.67 -0.49
N ASP A 126 -22.75 -13.64 0.42
CA ASP A 126 -23.31 -13.42 1.76
C ASP A 126 -22.26 -13.00 2.81
N LEU A 127 -20.99 -12.99 2.44
CA LEU A 127 -19.91 -12.56 3.31
C LEU A 127 -19.98 -11.08 3.64
N SER A 128 -19.58 -10.71 4.86
CA SER A 128 -19.31 -9.32 5.22
C SER A 128 -18.14 -8.74 4.39
N SER A 129 -18.00 -7.41 4.36
CA SER A 129 -16.90 -6.75 3.62
C SER A 129 -15.53 -7.25 4.07
N GLY A 130 -15.27 -7.35 5.37
CA GLY A 130 -14.01 -7.87 5.91
C GLY A 130 -13.78 -9.33 5.56
N GLN A 131 -14.82 -10.19 5.62
CA GLN A 131 -14.71 -11.59 5.21
C GLN A 131 -14.42 -11.73 3.71
N LYS A 132 -15.06 -10.92 2.86
CA LYS A 132 -14.77 -10.85 1.42
C LYS A 132 -13.33 -10.46 1.17
N GLN A 133 -12.83 -9.48 1.92
CA GLN A 133 -11.45 -9.03 1.84
C GLN A 133 -10.48 -10.16 2.21
N LEU A 134 -10.72 -10.87 3.32
CA LEU A 134 -9.88 -12.00 3.73
C LEU A 134 -9.84 -13.13 2.70
N VAL A 135 -10.98 -13.50 2.12
CA VAL A 135 -11.03 -14.53 1.07
C VAL A 135 -10.26 -14.10 -0.17
N GLN A 136 -10.40 -12.83 -0.58
CA GLN A 136 -9.68 -12.32 -1.74
C GLN A 136 -8.17 -12.24 -1.49
N LEU A 137 -7.75 -11.78 -0.30
CA LEU A 137 -6.33 -11.75 0.07
C LEU A 137 -5.74 -13.16 0.13
N MET A 138 -6.45 -14.15 0.67
CA MET A 138 -6.05 -15.56 0.61
C MET A 138 -5.79 -15.99 -0.84
N GLN A 139 -6.73 -15.70 -1.76
CA GLN A 139 -6.55 -16.04 -3.17
C GLN A 139 -5.36 -15.31 -3.81
N ALA A 140 -5.16 -14.03 -3.50
CA ALA A 140 -4.12 -13.22 -4.11
C ALA A 140 -2.73 -13.53 -3.54
N ILE A 141 -2.60 -13.68 -2.23
CA ILE A 141 -1.30 -13.85 -1.56
C ILE A 141 -0.83 -15.30 -1.63
N CYS A 142 -1.74 -16.27 -1.41
CA CYS A 142 -1.35 -17.67 -1.31
C CYS A 142 -1.17 -18.37 -2.66
N ARG A 143 -1.73 -17.83 -3.76
CA ARG A 143 -1.48 -18.37 -5.10
C ARG A 143 0.00 -18.29 -5.45
N ASP A 144 0.52 -19.34 -6.08
CA ASP A 144 1.87 -19.34 -6.65
C ASP A 144 1.95 -18.37 -7.84
N SER A 145 2.37 -17.15 -7.55
CA SER A 145 2.61 -16.07 -8.50
C SER A 145 3.73 -15.19 -7.99
N ARG A 146 4.53 -14.66 -8.90
CA ARG A 146 5.70 -13.87 -8.54
C ARG A 146 5.32 -12.56 -7.83
N ILE A 147 4.34 -11.82 -8.33
CA ILE A 147 4.01 -10.47 -7.86
C ILE A 147 2.59 -10.43 -7.33
N LYS A 148 2.41 -9.89 -6.14
CA LYS A 148 1.12 -9.65 -5.50
C LYS A 148 0.73 -8.18 -5.69
N VAL A 149 -0.38 -7.92 -6.36
CA VAL A 149 -0.92 -6.57 -6.61
C VAL A 149 -2.12 -6.37 -5.69
N LEU A 150 -2.03 -5.44 -4.73
CA LEU A 150 -2.99 -5.33 -3.64
C LEU A 150 -3.52 -3.89 -3.55
N ASP A 151 -4.81 -3.70 -3.82
CA ASP A 151 -5.46 -2.38 -3.73
C ASP A 151 -6.10 -2.21 -2.35
N GLU A 152 -5.54 -1.29 -1.52
CA GLU A 152 -5.97 -1.00 -0.14
C GLU A 152 -6.20 -2.30 0.68
N PRO A 153 -5.20 -3.22 0.76
CA PRO A 153 -5.41 -4.59 1.22
C PRO A 153 -5.89 -4.69 2.67
N PHE A 154 -5.54 -3.73 3.49
CA PHE A 154 -5.81 -3.74 4.93
C PHE A 154 -7.11 -3.01 5.31
N SER A 155 -7.77 -2.37 4.36
CA SER A 155 -9.06 -1.75 4.59
C SER A 155 -10.09 -2.79 5.09
N HIS A 156 -10.89 -2.40 6.09
CA HIS A 156 -11.93 -3.25 6.70
C HIS A 156 -11.43 -4.49 7.47
N LEU A 157 -10.12 -4.61 7.73
CA LEU A 157 -9.55 -5.66 8.57
C LEU A 157 -9.30 -5.15 9.99
N ASP A 158 -9.36 -6.06 10.96
CA ASP A 158 -8.91 -5.77 12.32
C ASP A 158 -7.37 -5.77 12.40
N VAL A 159 -6.84 -5.11 13.44
CA VAL A 159 -5.39 -4.92 13.65
C VAL A 159 -4.64 -6.26 13.65
N LYS A 160 -5.20 -7.28 14.29
CA LYS A 160 -4.56 -8.61 14.35
C LYS A 160 -4.37 -9.24 12.97
N ASN A 161 -5.39 -9.15 12.12
CA ASN A 161 -5.32 -9.70 10.76
C ASN A 161 -4.35 -8.88 9.89
N VAL A 162 -4.33 -7.55 10.05
CA VAL A 162 -3.34 -6.69 9.39
C VAL A 162 -1.92 -7.11 9.75
N GLU A 163 -1.63 -7.27 11.06
CA GLU A 163 -0.31 -7.69 11.55
C GLU A 163 0.09 -9.06 10.97
N LEU A 164 -0.78 -10.07 11.07
CA LEU A 164 -0.48 -11.42 10.57
C LEU A 164 -0.18 -11.46 9.07
N ILE A 165 -0.93 -10.70 8.27
CA ILE A 165 -0.74 -10.65 6.80
C ILE A 165 0.51 -9.86 6.45
N GLY A 166 0.75 -8.72 7.12
CA GLY A 166 1.92 -7.89 6.88
C GLY A 166 3.22 -8.60 7.28
N GLU A 167 3.24 -9.24 8.45
CA GLU A 167 4.37 -10.09 8.87
C GLU A 167 4.66 -11.18 7.85
N TYR A 168 3.63 -11.89 7.37
CA TYR A 168 3.79 -12.90 6.33
C TYR A 168 4.42 -12.36 5.05
N ILE A 169 3.97 -11.17 4.57
CA ILE A 169 4.55 -10.51 3.40
C ILE A 169 6.03 -10.22 3.61
N LEU A 170 6.41 -9.73 4.79
CA LEU A 170 7.78 -9.37 5.13
C LEU A 170 8.69 -10.59 5.33
N GLU A 171 8.25 -11.57 6.13
CA GLU A 171 9.01 -12.79 6.42
C GLU A 171 9.28 -13.65 5.17
N ARG A 172 8.31 -13.71 4.26
CA ARG A 172 8.46 -14.42 2.98
C ARG A 172 9.13 -13.60 1.89
N ASP A 173 9.46 -12.35 2.21
CA ASP A 173 10.13 -11.42 1.29
C ASP A 173 9.43 -11.32 -0.08
N LEU A 174 8.09 -11.26 -0.06
CA LEU A 174 7.26 -11.28 -1.25
C LEU A 174 7.47 -10.04 -2.14
N GLU A 175 7.40 -10.22 -3.46
CA GLU A 175 7.29 -9.09 -4.39
C GLU A 175 5.84 -8.57 -4.38
N VAL A 176 5.65 -7.33 -3.89
CA VAL A 176 4.32 -6.74 -3.69
C VAL A 176 4.26 -5.34 -4.30
N VAL A 177 3.17 -5.03 -4.99
CA VAL A 177 2.75 -3.67 -5.28
C VAL A 177 1.44 -3.43 -4.56
N LEU A 178 1.42 -2.55 -3.60
CA LEU A 178 0.20 -2.23 -2.87
C LEU A 178 -0.14 -0.74 -2.90
N THR A 179 -1.42 -0.44 -2.77
CA THR A 179 -1.90 0.93 -2.55
C THR A 179 -2.33 1.09 -1.10
N THR A 180 -2.13 2.26 -0.55
CA THR A 180 -2.72 2.67 0.72
C THR A 180 -2.85 4.19 0.80
N HIS A 181 -3.71 4.65 1.68
CA HIS A 181 -3.80 6.05 2.06
C HIS A 181 -3.26 6.28 3.49
N LEU A 182 -2.78 5.23 4.17
CA LEU A 182 -2.25 5.27 5.53
C LEU A 182 -0.72 5.23 5.50
N PRO A 183 -0.05 6.32 5.94
CA PRO A 183 1.41 6.38 5.99
C PRO A 183 2.06 5.26 6.78
N GLU A 184 1.44 4.83 7.89
CA GLU A 184 1.96 3.78 8.76
C GLU A 184 2.06 2.44 8.05
N GLU A 185 1.04 2.06 7.29
CA GLU A 185 1.05 0.83 6.49
C GLU A 185 2.12 0.89 5.42
N ALA A 186 2.24 2.06 4.77
CA ALA A 186 3.25 2.28 3.75
C ALA A 186 4.66 2.10 4.30
N GLU A 187 4.99 2.78 5.41
CA GLU A 187 6.30 2.70 6.05
C GLU A 187 6.64 1.30 6.58
N TRP A 188 5.62 0.56 7.01
CA TRP A 188 5.82 -0.79 7.54
C TRP A 188 6.15 -1.81 6.46
N ILE A 189 5.45 -1.76 5.31
CA ILE A 189 5.57 -2.78 4.25
C ILE A 189 6.57 -2.36 3.15
N GLY A 190 6.66 -1.05 2.85
CA GLY A 190 7.28 -0.55 1.62
C GLY A 190 8.80 -0.46 1.66
N ASP A 191 9.45 -0.84 0.56
CA ASP A 191 10.86 -0.53 0.28
C ASP A 191 10.98 0.73 -0.60
N TYR A 192 9.98 0.97 -1.45
CA TYR A 192 9.91 2.08 -2.39
C TYR A 192 8.51 2.67 -2.49
N PHE A 193 8.42 3.99 -2.57
CA PHE A 193 7.16 4.72 -2.57
C PHE A 193 6.94 5.49 -3.85
N VAL A 194 5.69 5.48 -4.31
CA VAL A 194 5.18 6.31 -5.41
C VAL A 194 4.02 7.12 -4.86
N MET A 195 4.21 8.41 -4.70
CA MET A 195 3.19 9.29 -4.13
C MET A 195 2.42 10.00 -5.23
N LEU A 196 1.10 9.82 -5.21
CA LEU A 196 0.19 10.43 -6.16
C LEU A 196 -0.71 11.47 -5.49
N ARG A 197 -0.87 12.62 -6.16
CA ARG A 197 -1.87 13.64 -5.82
C ARG A 197 -2.54 14.12 -7.10
N GLU A 198 -3.88 14.07 -7.17
CA GLU A 198 -4.67 14.51 -8.32
C GLU A 198 -4.18 13.95 -9.67
N GLY A 199 -3.86 12.66 -9.68
CA GLY A 199 -3.37 11.96 -10.87
C GLY A 199 -1.92 12.24 -11.27
N LYS A 200 -1.18 13.01 -10.49
CA LYS A 200 0.23 13.36 -10.75
C LYS A 200 1.17 12.70 -9.74
N LEU A 201 2.36 12.38 -10.20
CA LEU A 201 3.45 11.99 -9.33
C LEU A 201 3.99 13.22 -8.60
N VAL A 202 3.92 13.23 -7.26
CA VAL A 202 4.46 14.33 -6.45
C VAL A 202 5.78 13.99 -5.80
N TRP A 203 6.02 12.70 -5.55
CA TRP A 203 7.29 12.21 -5.01
C TRP A 203 7.46 10.71 -5.30
N GLN A 204 8.70 10.26 -5.37
CA GLN A 204 9.09 8.85 -5.42
C GLN A 204 10.46 8.66 -4.78
N GLY A 205 10.69 7.52 -4.15
CA GLY A 205 11.97 7.19 -3.53
C GLY A 205 11.90 5.99 -2.59
N ARG A 206 13.03 5.63 -2.01
CA ARG A 206 13.12 4.59 -0.98
C ARG A 206 12.79 5.18 0.39
N VAL A 207 12.47 4.32 1.36
CA VAL A 207 12.29 4.72 2.79
C VAL A 207 13.49 5.51 3.28
N GLU A 208 14.69 5.10 2.90
CA GLU A 208 15.97 5.74 3.28
C GLU A 208 16.08 7.18 2.75
N ASP A 209 15.53 7.44 1.57
CA ASP A 209 15.53 8.77 0.94
C ASP A 209 14.57 9.75 1.63
N ILE A 210 13.57 9.22 2.35
CA ILE A 210 12.62 10.01 3.15
C ILE A 210 13.30 10.62 4.36
N GLY A 211 14.37 10.00 4.84
CA GLY A 211 15.13 10.40 6.02
C GLY A 211 16.13 11.56 5.83
N GLY A 212 16.26 12.13 4.62
CA GLY A 212 17.23 13.19 4.30
C GLY A 212 17.02 14.52 5.03
N GLU A 213 15.86 14.77 5.63
CA GLU A 213 15.58 15.90 6.52
C GLU A 213 15.04 15.39 7.85
N ASP A 214 15.63 15.84 8.95
CA ASP A 214 15.18 15.54 10.31
C ASP A 214 13.92 16.34 10.63
N ILE A 215 12.78 15.88 10.12
CA ILE A 215 11.45 16.48 10.33
C ILE A 215 10.68 15.62 11.32
N TYR A 216 10.16 16.27 12.34
CA TYR A 216 9.46 15.63 13.44
C TYR A 216 8.13 16.30 13.72
N GLU A 217 7.15 15.49 14.10
CA GLU A 217 5.94 15.94 14.79
C GLU A 217 6.27 16.03 16.27
N VAL A 218 6.16 17.24 16.83
CA VAL A 218 6.49 17.52 18.22
C VAL A 218 5.22 17.89 19.00
N TYR A 219 5.00 17.18 20.09
CA TYR A 219 3.90 17.45 21.02
C TYR A 219 4.34 18.47 22.04
N LEU A 220 3.85 19.70 21.91
CA LEU A 220 4.22 20.85 22.74
C LEU A 220 3.59 20.76 24.12
N ARG A 221 4.33 21.21 25.14
CA ARG A 221 3.79 21.39 26.48
C ARG A 221 3.13 22.76 26.63
N TYR A 222 3.78 23.80 26.10
CA TYR A 222 3.33 25.20 26.18
C TYR A 222 3.53 25.90 24.83
N ARG A 223 4.64 26.57 24.65
CA ARG A 223 5.03 27.27 23.41
C ARG A 223 6.08 26.44 22.65
N VAL A 224 6.17 26.70 21.36
CA VAL A 224 7.25 26.14 20.57
C VAL A 224 8.59 26.67 21.12
N PRO A 225 9.56 25.78 21.43
CA PRO A 225 10.91 26.21 21.76
C PRO A 225 11.52 27.05 20.64
N SER A 226 12.20 28.14 21.00
CA SER A 226 12.79 29.07 20.01
C SER A 226 13.92 28.46 19.18
N SER A 227 14.49 27.35 19.62
CA SER A 227 15.50 26.60 18.90
C SER A 227 14.95 25.82 17.70
N LEU A 228 13.65 25.52 17.68
CA LEU A 228 13.05 24.68 16.65
C LEU A 228 12.63 25.47 15.40
N SER A 229 13.05 25.01 14.24
CA SER A 229 12.58 25.50 12.94
C SER A 229 11.22 24.90 12.61
N VAL A 230 10.16 25.71 12.62
CA VAL A 230 8.76 25.25 12.50
C VAL A 230 8.27 25.38 11.06
N TYR A 231 7.77 24.29 10.48
CA TYR A 231 7.07 24.29 9.19
C TYR A 231 5.58 24.61 9.34
N SER A 232 4.94 23.97 10.33
CA SER A 232 3.52 24.20 10.63
C SER A 232 3.23 23.98 12.11
N LYS A 233 2.10 24.55 12.58
CA LYS A 233 1.64 24.38 13.96
C LYS A 233 0.12 24.36 13.99
N LEU A 234 -0.44 23.35 14.68
CA LEU A 234 -1.86 23.21 14.97
C LEU A 234 -2.05 22.92 16.46
N GLY A 235 -2.55 23.88 17.22
CA GLY A 235 -2.73 23.71 18.66
C GLY A 235 -1.43 23.42 19.40
N TYR A 236 -1.35 22.25 20.01
CA TYR A 236 -0.18 21.75 20.76
C TYR A 236 0.69 20.79 19.95
N VAL A 237 0.50 20.71 18.66
CA VAL A 237 1.32 19.89 17.74
C VAL A 237 2.03 20.83 16.77
N ALA A 238 3.33 20.64 16.58
CA ALA A 238 4.12 21.38 15.62
C ALA A 238 4.93 20.40 14.74
N ILE A 239 5.06 20.72 13.47
CA ILE A 239 5.97 20.04 12.54
C ILE A 239 7.23 20.88 12.49
N VAL A 240 8.35 20.29 12.85
CA VAL A 240 9.63 20.99 13.01
C VAL A 240 10.76 20.27 12.29
N ARG A 241 11.78 21.03 11.89
CA ARG A 241 13.08 20.49 11.52
C ARG A 241 14.00 20.57 12.74
N SER A 242 14.56 19.45 13.16
CA SER A 242 15.45 19.35 14.31
C SER A 242 16.26 18.06 14.26
N SER A 243 17.34 17.95 15.03
CA SER A 243 17.99 16.66 15.25
C SER A 243 17.27 15.83 16.32
N TYR A 244 17.49 14.51 16.31
CA TYR A 244 16.96 13.63 17.34
C TYR A 244 17.47 14.00 18.73
N GLU A 245 18.78 14.35 18.81
CA GLU A 245 19.46 14.73 20.04
C GLU A 245 18.84 16.00 20.65
N GLU A 246 18.61 17.04 19.83
CA GLU A 246 17.97 18.28 20.28
C GLU A 246 16.57 18.03 20.84
N LEU A 247 15.77 17.18 20.16
CA LEU A 247 14.43 16.86 20.65
C LEU A 247 14.45 16.02 21.93
N LEU A 248 15.45 15.14 22.08
CA LEU A 248 15.63 14.37 23.31
C LEU A 248 16.01 15.28 24.48
N GLU A 249 16.88 16.28 24.27
CA GLU A 249 17.22 17.30 25.27
C GLU A 249 15.96 18.08 25.68
N LEU A 250 15.19 18.59 24.72
CA LEU A 250 13.94 19.30 24.99
C LEU A 250 12.89 18.46 25.75
N LEU A 251 12.87 17.15 25.49
CA LEU A 251 12.00 16.21 26.21
C LEU A 251 12.48 16.04 27.67
N ASN A 252 13.79 15.87 27.87
CA ASN A 252 14.41 15.74 29.19
C ASN A 252 14.27 17.03 30.02
N GLU A 253 14.37 18.20 29.38
CA GLU A 253 14.13 19.50 29.99
C GLU A 253 12.63 19.78 30.24
N ASN A 254 11.76 18.83 29.88
CA ASN A 254 10.33 18.96 30.08
C ASN A 254 9.66 20.11 29.27
N ARG A 255 10.29 20.53 28.17
CA ARG A 255 9.82 21.62 27.30
C ARG A 255 8.85 21.12 26.24
N ILE A 256 8.92 19.86 25.85
CA ILE A 256 7.98 19.15 24.98
C ILE A 256 7.41 17.93 25.71
N ARG A 257 6.30 17.35 25.20
CA ARG A 257 5.66 16.16 25.76
C ARG A 257 6.17 14.88 25.11
N GLY A 258 6.64 14.97 23.88
CA GLY A 258 7.10 13.87 23.05
C GLY A 258 7.33 14.34 21.64
N PHE A 259 7.90 13.47 20.83
CA PHE A 259 8.08 13.70 19.40
C PHE A 259 8.08 12.37 18.65
N LYS A 260 7.76 12.45 17.35
CA LYS A 260 7.77 11.32 16.42
C LYS A 260 8.40 11.78 15.11
N LYS A 261 9.34 11.01 14.57
CA LYS A 261 9.92 11.31 13.25
C LYS A 261 8.82 11.21 12.20
N LEU A 262 8.69 12.26 11.38
CA LEU A 262 7.77 12.29 10.26
C LEU A 262 8.45 11.64 9.06
N GLY A 263 8.08 10.40 8.77
CA GLY A 263 8.44 9.71 7.56
C GLY A 263 7.59 10.18 6.37
N VAL A 264 6.89 9.26 5.73
CA VAL A 264 5.98 9.53 4.59
C VAL A 264 4.87 10.52 4.94
N ARG A 265 4.46 10.61 6.22
CA ARG A 265 3.40 11.50 6.70
C ARG A 265 3.59 12.97 6.32
N ARG A 266 4.83 13.46 6.21
CA ARG A 266 5.11 14.87 5.86
C ARG A 266 4.49 15.31 4.54
N TYR A 267 4.23 14.36 3.63
CA TYR A 267 3.63 14.62 2.33
C TYR A 267 2.10 14.61 2.34
N PHE A 268 1.48 14.26 3.47
CA PHE A 268 0.04 14.23 3.68
C PHE A 268 -0.50 15.40 4.49
N SER A 269 0.36 16.13 5.19
CA SER A 269 0.00 17.37 5.89
C SER A 269 0.01 18.52 4.90
N ASP A 270 -1.15 18.99 4.51
CA ASP A 270 -1.35 20.29 3.86
C ASP A 270 -1.23 21.41 4.88
#